data_98c1a8434767a0827f0946d5859d93a7
#
_entry.id   98c1a8434767a0827f0946d5859d93a7
#
_cell.length_a   1.000
_cell.length_b   1.000
_cell.length_c   1.000
_cell.angle_alpha   90.00
_cell.angle_beta   90.00
_cell.angle_gamma   90.00
#
_symmetry.space_group_name_H-M   'P 1'
#
loop_
_entity.id
_entity.type
_entity.pdbx_description
1 polymer ?
#
loop_
_entity_poly.entity_id
_entity_poly.type
_entity_poly.pdbx_seq_one_letter_code
_entity_poly.pdbx_strand_id
1 'polypeptide(L)'
;MISLSGYEIKPTNDGDLVLLRTDRGEIGCLLMSATGADTAVLWAGSLSTEDRLSPIARSVAKDLREDGVSSLAVRYRRPFELEDSVQDTLAALLFFRQVGVQRVALVGHSFSGAVAIAAAPLSEAVVAVAALASQTYGARNVANIAPRPLLLVHGTADQRLDPYCSEQIYSWAKKPKELVLIEGATHGLSEHPEFLLPLLRRWLTEKLRPPADQ
;
A
#
# COMPACT_ATOMS: atom_id res chain seq x y z
N MET A 1 -5.82 -11.58 -15.99
CA MET A 1 -4.86 -11.25 -14.92
C MET A 1 -3.56 -10.80 -15.58
N ILE A 2 -2.86 -9.79 -15.06
CA ILE A 2 -1.59 -9.31 -15.63
C ILE A 2 -0.50 -10.37 -15.47
N SER A 3 0.44 -10.44 -16.42
CA SER A 3 1.63 -11.29 -16.33
C SER A 3 2.91 -10.45 -16.36
N LEU A 4 3.90 -10.84 -15.57
CA LEU A 4 5.21 -10.21 -15.51
C LEU A 4 6.20 -11.01 -16.36
N SER A 5 6.75 -10.40 -17.41
CA SER A 5 7.73 -11.02 -18.32
C SER A 5 9.18 -10.76 -17.93
N GLY A 6 9.43 -9.75 -17.08
CA GLY A 6 10.75 -9.42 -16.58
C GLY A 6 10.78 -8.06 -15.90
N TYR A 7 11.93 -7.68 -15.39
CA TYR A 7 12.15 -6.38 -14.79
C TYR A 7 13.59 -5.89 -15.00
N GLU A 8 13.78 -4.59 -14.87
CA GLU A 8 15.07 -3.93 -14.87
C GLU A 8 15.21 -3.09 -13.59
N ILE A 9 16.39 -3.13 -12.97
CA ILE A 9 16.67 -2.35 -11.75
C ILE A 9 17.81 -1.38 -12.04
N LYS A 10 17.57 -0.09 -11.73
CA LYS A 10 18.55 0.99 -11.85
C LYS A 10 18.74 1.68 -10.51
N PRO A 11 19.90 1.56 -9.88
CA PRO A 11 20.19 2.23 -8.61
C PRO A 11 20.10 3.75 -8.73
N THR A 12 19.55 4.39 -7.69
CA THR A 12 19.53 5.84 -7.49
C THR A 12 19.84 6.19 -6.05
N ASN A 13 19.99 7.49 -5.75
CA ASN A 13 20.25 7.95 -4.38
C ASN A 13 19.06 7.74 -3.41
N ASP A 14 17.84 7.73 -3.95
CA ASP A 14 16.59 7.63 -3.15
C ASP A 14 16.05 6.19 -3.06
N GLY A 15 16.72 5.23 -3.69
CA GLY A 15 16.30 3.83 -3.83
C GLY A 15 16.56 3.31 -5.24
N ASP A 16 16.10 2.13 -5.57
CA ASP A 16 16.28 1.53 -6.88
C ASP A 16 15.03 1.74 -7.74
N LEU A 17 15.18 2.41 -8.87
CA LEU A 17 14.10 2.45 -9.87
C LEU A 17 13.95 1.06 -10.49
N VAL A 18 12.74 0.53 -10.46
CA VAL A 18 12.37 -0.77 -11.01
C VAL A 18 11.38 -0.56 -12.14
N LEU A 19 11.72 -1.04 -13.32
CA LEU A 19 10.83 -1.07 -14.48
C LEU A 19 10.31 -2.48 -14.67
N LEU A 20 9.03 -2.70 -14.40
CA LEU A 20 8.37 -3.99 -14.58
C LEU A 20 7.86 -4.08 -16.02
N ARG A 21 8.24 -5.16 -16.73
CA ARG A 21 7.74 -5.44 -18.09
C ARG A 21 6.60 -6.44 -18.02
N THR A 22 5.43 -6.03 -18.49
CA THR A 22 4.22 -6.85 -18.44
C THR A 22 3.59 -7.02 -19.80
N ASP A 23 2.65 -7.96 -19.94
CA ASP A 23 1.81 -8.14 -21.13
C ASP A 23 0.89 -6.94 -21.42
N ARG A 24 0.81 -5.97 -20.49
CA ARG A 24 -0.01 -4.74 -20.62
C ARG A 24 0.82 -3.46 -20.68
N GLY A 25 2.15 -3.57 -20.84
CA GLY A 25 3.09 -2.45 -20.88
C GLY A 25 3.96 -2.35 -19.63
N GLU A 26 4.75 -1.29 -19.56
CA GLU A 26 5.76 -1.11 -18.52
C GLU A 26 5.20 -0.33 -17.32
N ILE A 27 5.63 -0.71 -16.11
CA ILE A 27 5.20 -0.09 -14.84
C ILE A 27 6.45 0.37 -14.09
N GLY A 28 6.53 1.66 -13.78
CA GLY A 28 7.60 2.23 -12.98
C GLY A 28 7.34 2.04 -11.49
N CYS A 29 8.38 1.59 -10.77
CA CYS A 29 8.35 1.46 -9.33
C CYS A 29 9.63 2.03 -8.72
N LEU A 30 9.60 2.36 -7.42
CA LEU A 30 10.78 2.70 -6.63
C LEU A 30 10.88 1.73 -5.45
N LEU A 31 11.99 1.00 -5.39
CA LEU A 31 12.30 0.02 -4.36
C LEU A 31 13.26 0.62 -3.33
N MET A 32 12.88 0.55 -2.08
CA MET A 32 13.75 0.78 -0.93
C MET A 32 13.96 -0.57 -0.23
N SER A 33 15.01 -1.29 -0.64
CA SER A 33 15.29 -2.62 -0.14
C SER A 33 15.90 -2.61 1.26
N ALA A 34 15.48 -3.54 2.11
CA ALA A 34 16.18 -3.93 3.34
C ALA A 34 16.93 -5.25 3.08
N THR A 35 18.12 -5.37 3.63
CA THR A 35 18.98 -6.53 3.38
C THR A 35 18.35 -7.83 3.93
N GLY A 36 18.20 -8.82 3.07
CA GLY A 36 17.66 -10.13 3.45
C GLY A 36 16.18 -10.15 3.81
N ALA A 37 15.42 -9.08 3.50
CA ALA A 37 14.02 -8.99 3.83
C ALA A 37 13.17 -9.96 3.00
N ASP A 38 12.35 -10.76 3.67
CA ASP A 38 11.28 -11.58 3.12
C ASP A 38 9.89 -10.93 3.27
N THR A 39 9.86 -9.73 3.87
CA THR A 39 8.68 -8.93 4.14
C THR A 39 8.78 -7.55 3.49
N ALA A 40 7.65 -7.03 3.01
CA ALA A 40 7.62 -5.72 2.38
C ALA A 40 6.30 -4.98 2.55
N VAL A 41 6.36 -3.67 2.33
CA VAL A 41 5.19 -2.81 2.13
C VAL A 41 5.12 -2.38 0.67
N LEU A 42 3.97 -2.60 0.06
CA LEU A 42 3.65 -2.07 -1.27
C LEU A 42 2.78 -0.82 -1.15
N TRP A 43 3.33 0.30 -1.56
CA TRP A 43 2.69 1.62 -1.57
C TRP A 43 2.00 1.84 -2.91
N ALA A 44 0.74 1.52 -2.98
CA ALA A 44 -0.07 1.60 -4.19
C ALA A 44 -0.24 3.06 -4.63
N GLY A 45 0.12 3.38 -5.88
CA GLY A 45 -0.03 4.71 -6.48
C GLY A 45 0.74 5.83 -5.76
N SER A 46 1.80 5.51 -5.01
CA SER A 46 2.54 6.48 -4.20
C SER A 46 3.81 7.01 -4.86
N LEU A 47 4.10 6.60 -6.10
CA LEU A 47 5.22 7.09 -6.89
C LEU A 47 4.72 8.09 -7.94
N SER A 48 5.29 9.31 -7.93
CA SER A 48 4.98 10.34 -8.92
C SER A 48 5.62 10.06 -10.28
N THR A 49 5.24 10.84 -11.29
CA THR A 49 5.87 10.80 -12.62
C THR A 49 7.34 11.24 -12.61
N GLU A 50 7.78 11.94 -11.56
CA GLU A 50 9.14 12.40 -11.34
C GLU A 50 9.94 11.46 -10.43
N ASP A 51 9.47 10.22 -10.25
CA ASP A 51 10.08 9.18 -9.42
C ASP A 51 10.22 9.57 -7.93
N ARG A 52 9.27 10.36 -7.42
CA ARG A 52 9.24 10.78 -6.01
C ARG A 52 8.16 10.04 -5.24
N LEU A 53 8.54 9.51 -4.09
CA LEU A 53 7.60 8.97 -3.11
C LEU A 53 6.71 10.06 -2.53
N SER A 54 5.45 9.72 -2.25
CA SER A 54 4.61 10.56 -1.40
C SER A 54 5.28 10.78 -0.03
N PRO A 55 5.08 11.94 0.64
CA PRO A 55 5.75 12.25 1.90
C PRO A 55 5.53 11.18 2.98
N ILE A 56 4.30 10.68 3.15
CA ILE A 56 3.99 9.63 4.11
C ILE A 56 4.75 8.34 3.78
N ALA A 57 4.67 7.88 2.52
CA ALA A 57 5.36 6.67 2.09
C ALA A 57 6.88 6.77 2.27
N ARG A 58 7.48 7.93 1.95
CA ARG A 58 8.91 8.17 2.12
C ARG A 58 9.36 8.05 3.58
N SER A 59 8.65 8.72 4.49
CA SER A 59 8.99 8.71 5.90
C SER A 59 8.87 7.33 6.51
N VAL A 60 7.73 6.67 6.29
CA VAL A 60 7.47 5.33 6.86
C VAL A 60 8.39 4.27 6.22
N ALA A 61 8.65 4.33 4.90
CA ALA A 61 9.55 3.38 4.23
C ALA A 61 10.99 3.47 4.73
N LYS A 62 11.46 4.68 5.10
CA LYS A 62 12.78 4.86 5.71
C LYS A 62 12.87 4.12 7.04
N ASP A 63 11.89 4.33 7.92
CA ASP A 63 11.86 3.70 9.23
C ASP A 63 11.71 2.17 9.14
N LEU A 64 10.84 1.70 8.22
CA LEU A 64 10.62 0.27 7.97
C LEU A 64 11.88 -0.43 7.47
N ARG A 65 12.71 0.25 6.67
CA ARG A 65 13.99 -0.29 6.20
C ARG A 65 14.93 -0.61 7.37
N GLU A 66 14.94 0.25 8.42
CA GLU A 66 15.70 0.01 9.65
C GLU A 66 15.15 -1.20 10.43
N ASP A 67 13.83 -1.46 10.32
CA ASP A 67 13.16 -2.61 10.90
C ASP A 67 13.30 -3.90 10.04
N GLY A 68 14.09 -3.87 8.96
CA GLY A 68 14.30 -5.01 8.07
C GLY A 68 13.17 -5.28 7.09
N VAL A 69 12.29 -4.29 6.82
CA VAL A 69 11.16 -4.38 5.90
C VAL A 69 11.44 -3.58 4.64
N SER A 70 11.34 -4.21 3.48
CA SER A 70 11.45 -3.52 2.18
C SER A 70 10.21 -2.70 1.86
N SER A 71 10.34 -1.71 1.01
CA SER A 71 9.21 -0.91 0.49
C SER A 71 9.29 -0.78 -1.02
N LEU A 72 8.16 -0.92 -1.71
CA LEU A 72 8.04 -0.68 -3.15
C LEU A 72 6.87 0.27 -3.39
N ALA A 73 7.12 1.39 -4.05
CA ALA A 73 6.08 2.30 -4.48
C ALA A 73 5.80 2.13 -5.97
N VAL A 74 4.53 2.11 -6.34
CA VAL A 74 4.07 1.91 -7.72
C VAL A 74 3.57 3.21 -8.31
N ARG A 75 3.97 3.49 -9.55
CA ARG A 75 3.35 4.50 -10.40
C ARG A 75 2.37 3.81 -11.34
N TYR A 76 1.11 4.21 -11.28
CA TYR A 76 0.11 3.65 -12.18
C TYR A 76 0.32 4.11 -13.63
N ARG A 77 0.16 3.19 -14.56
CA ARG A 77 0.16 3.50 -16.01
C ARG A 77 -1.00 4.42 -16.40
N ARG A 78 -2.16 4.20 -15.77
CA ARG A 78 -3.38 4.99 -15.96
C ARG A 78 -3.94 5.39 -14.60
N PRO A 79 -3.55 6.57 -14.07
CA PRO A 79 -4.11 7.07 -12.81
C PRO A 79 -5.63 7.19 -12.89
N PHE A 80 -6.31 6.83 -11.80
CA PHE A 80 -7.77 6.85 -11.61
C PHE A 80 -8.57 5.80 -12.40
N GLU A 81 -7.94 4.96 -13.21
CA GLU A 81 -8.57 3.76 -13.80
C GLU A 81 -8.40 2.60 -12.82
N LEU A 82 -9.51 2.22 -12.13
CA LEU A 82 -9.45 1.26 -11.02
C LEU A 82 -8.91 -0.11 -11.47
N GLU A 83 -9.42 -0.65 -12.57
CA GLU A 83 -9.01 -1.97 -13.05
C GLU A 83 -7.53 -2.00 -13.42
N ASP A 84 -7.05 -1.00 -14.19
CA ASP A 84 -5.64 -0.89 -14.57
C ASP A 84 -4.74 -0.70 -13.34
N SER A 85 -5.15 0.12 -12.37
CA SER A 85 -4.39 0.36 -11.13
C SER A 85 -4.30 -0.90 -10.25
N VAL A 86 -5.37 -1.70 -10.21
CA VAL A 86 -5.35 -3.03 -9.56
C VAL A 86 -4.37 -3.96 -10.27
N GLN A 87 -4.39 -4.02 -11.63
CA GLN A 87 -3.44 -4.84 -12.37
C GLN A 87 -1.98 -4.38 -12.15
N ASP A 88 -1.72 -3.07 -12.09
CA ASP A 88 -0.37 -2.54 -11.81
C ASP A 88 0.10 -2.94 -10.40
N THR A 89 -0.80 -2.89 -9.42
CA THR A 89 -0.52 -3.36 -8.05
C THR A 89 -0.22 -4.87 -8.03
N LEU A 90 -0.96 -5.66 -8.78
CA LEU A 90 -0.73 -7.10 -8.89
C LEU A 90 0.60 -7.44 -9.57
N ALA A 91 1.02 -6.67 -10.59
CA ALA A 91 2.33 -6.84 -11.22
C ALA A 91 3.47 -6.59 -10.22
N ALA A 92 3.34 -5.57 -9.36
CA ALA A 92 4.31 -5.30 -8.30
C ALA A 92 4.36 -6.41 -7.23
N LEU A 93 3.22 -7.04 -6.92
CA LEU A 93 3.18 -8.23 -6.05
C LEU A 93 3.86 -9.44 -6.71
N LEU A 94 3.70 -9.63 -8.03
CA LEU A 94 4.43 -10.66 -8.76
C LEU A 94 5.95 -10.42 -8.75
N PHE A 95 6.38 -9.16 -8.89
CA PHE A 95 7.80 -8.80 -8.75
C PHE A 95 8.34 -9.18 -7.36
N PHE A 96 7.65 -8.80 -6.29
CA PHE A 96 8.05 -9.16 -4.94
C PHE A 96 8.23 -10.67 -4.77
N ARG A 97 7.30 -11.46 -5.31
CA ARG A 97 7.41 -12.93 -5.28
C ARG A 97 8.66 -13.42 -6.02
N GLN A 98 9.01 -12.83 -7.18
CA GLN A 98 10.20 -13.22 -7.94
C GLN A 98 11.51 -12.90 -7.20
N VAL A 99 11.54 -11.82 -6.40
CA VAL A 99 12.72 -11.45 -5.61
C VAL A 99 12.72 -12.03 -4.18
N GLY A 100 11.81 -12.99 -3.89
CA GLY A 100 11.82 -13.76 -2.65
C GLY A 100 11.01 -13.17 -1.50
N VAL A 101 10.29 -12.06 -1.70
CA VAL A 101 9.39 -11.49 -0.67
C VAL A 101 8.14 -12.36 -0.57
N GLN A 102 7.84 -12.82 0.65
CA GLN A 102 6.74 -13.75 0.93
C GLN A 102 5.51 -13.08 1.53
N ARG A 103 5.71 -12.00 2.28
CA ARG A 103 4.65 -11.32 3.04
C ARG A 103 4.63 -9.84 2.72
N VAL A 104 3.50 -9.35 2.24
CA VAL A 104 3.34 -7.96 1.80
C VAL A 104 2.16 -7.31 2.51
N ALA A 105 2.37 -6.13 3.09
CA ALA A 105 1.29 -5.23 3.47
C ALA A 105 1.01 -4.26 2.32
N LEU A 106 -0.26 -4.11 1.92
CA LEU A 106 -0.67 -3.09 0.95
C LEU A 106 -1.05 -1.80 1.67
N VAL A 107 -0.52 -0.68 1.22
CA VAL A 107 -0.90 0.66 1.69
C VAL A 107 -1.35 1.51 0.51
N GLY A 108 -2.49 2.16 0.63
CA GLY A 108 -2.98 3.09 -0.38
C GLY A 108 -3.64 4.32 0.24
N HIS A 109 -3.49 5.47 -0.41
CA HIS A 109 -4.09 6.73 0.01
C HIS A 109 -5.15 7.17 -1.01
N SER A 110 -6.28 7.66 -0.54
CA SER A 110 -7.37 8.19 -1.38
C SER A 110 -7.89 7.13 -2.37
N PHE A 111 -7.84 7.38 -3.66
CA PHE A 111 -8.14 6.41 -4.72
C PHE A 111 -7.35 5.10 -4.55
N SER A 112 -6.06 5.20 -4.22
CA SER A 112 -5.20 4.02 -4.04
C SER A 112 -5.55 3.20 -2.80
N GLY A 113 -6.26 3.77 -1.81
CA GLY A 113 -6.85 3.00 -0.71
C GLY A 113 -7.86 1.98 -1.22
N ALA A 114 -8.76 2.40 -2.12
CA ALA A 114 -9.71 1.49 -2.76
C ALA A 114 -9.01 0.46 -3.68
N VAL A 115 -7.94 0.86 -4.39
CA VAL A 115 -7.11 -0.07 -5.18
C VAL A 115 -6.48 -1.14 -4.28
N ALA A 116 -5.90 -0.76 -3.14
CA ALA A 116 -5.31 -1.71 -2.19
C ALA A 116 -6.36 -2.71 -1.67
N ILE A 117 -7.57 -2.21 -1.32
CA ILE A 117 -8.70 -3.05 -0.90
C ILE A 117 -9.11 -4.03 -2.01
N ALA A 118 -9.19 -3.57 -3.26
CA ALA A 118 -9.61 -4.40 -4.39
C ALA A 118 -8.54 -5.44 -4.80
N ALA A 119 -7.25 -5.08 -4.71
CA ALA A 119 -6.14 -5.95 -5.09
C ALA A 119 -5.83 -7.04 -4.05
N ALA A 120 -6.01 -6.74 -2.75
CA ALA A 120 -5.59 -7.63 -1.67
C ALA A 120 -6.15 -9.07 -1.76
N PRO A 121 -7.44 -9.30 -2.06
CA PRO A 121 -7.98 -10.66 -2.17
C PRO A 121 -7.42 -11.46 -3.35
N LEU A 122 -6.77 -10.79 -4.32
CA LEU A 122 -6.28 -11.39 -5.56
C LEU A 122 -4.84 -11.91 -5.45
N SER A 123 -4.19 -11.75 -4.28
CA SER A 123 -2.83 -12.23 -4.04
C SER A 123 -2.68 -12.81 -2.64
N GLU A 124 -2.15 -14.03 -2.54
CA GLU A 124 -1.87 -14.70 -1.27
C GLU A 124 -0.69 -14.08 -0.52
N ALA A 125 0.21 -13.39 -1.22
CA ALA A 125 1.33 -12.69 -0.60
C ALA A 125 0.87 -11.52 0.29
N VAL A 126 -0.34 -10.99 0.06
CA VAL A 126 -0.87 -9.88 0.87
C VAL A 126 -1.35 -10.40 2.21
N VAL A 127 -0.75 -9.91 3.28
CA VAL A 127 -1.06 -10.32 4.66
C VAL A 127 -1.79 -9.25 5.46
N ALA A 128 -1.78 -7.98 5.02
CA ALA A 128 -2.44 -6.86 5.68
C ALA A 128 -2.76 -5.73 4.68
N VAL A 129 -3.74 -4.89 5.00
CA VAL A 129 -4.13 -3.73 4.18
C VAL A 129 -4.31 -2.50 5.06
N ALA A 130 -3.69 -1.37 4.67
CA ALA A 130 -3.96 -0.06 5.26
C ALA A 130 -4.49 0.90 4.17
N ALA A 131 -5.68 1.44 4.37
CA ALA A 131 -6.30 2.40 3.46
C ALA A 131 -6.46 3.76 4.15
N LEU A 132 -5.77 4.77 3.62
CA LEU A 132 -5.68 6.12 4.17
C LEU A 132 -6.59 7.07 3.39
N ALA A 133 -7.48 7.78 4.06
CA ALA A 133 -8.43 8.71 3.46
C ALA A 133 -9.11 8.11 2.20
N SER A 134 -9.55 6.85 2.28
CA SER A 134 -10.00 6.07 1.12
C SER A 134 -11.40 6.45 0.65
N GLN A 135 -11.60 6.43 -0.66
CA GLN A 135 -12.93 6.50 -1.27
C GLN A 135 -13.66 5.14 -1.19
N THR A 136 -14.98 5.17 -1.31
CA THR A 136 -15.83 3.96 -1.31
C THR A 136 -15.91 3.28 -2.68
N TYR A 137 -15.75 4.05 -3.78
CA TYR A 137 -15.72 3.48 -5.12
C TYR A 137 -14.52 2.54 -5.29
N GLY A 138 -14.77 1.29 -5.65
CA GLY A 138 -13.75 0.23 -5.72
C GLY A 138 -13.54 -0.55 -4.42
N ALA A 139 -14.06 -0.07 -3.26
CA ALA A 139 -13.87 -0.71 -1.95
C ALA A 139 -15.01 -1.65 -1.52
N ARG A 140 -16.04 -1.86 -2.36
CA ARG A 140 -17.22 -2.68 -2.02
C ARG A 140 -16.88 -4.13 -1.64
N ASN A 141 -15.79 -4.66 -2.15
CA ASN A 141 -15.35 -6.04 -1.90
C ASN A 141 -14.48 -6.18 -0.64
N VAL A 142 -14.43 -5.16 0.23
CA VAL A 142 -13.59 -5.14 1.43
C VAL A 142 -13.82 -6.34 2.37
N ALA A 143 -15.01 -6.91 2.39
CA ALA A 143 -15.30 -8.14 3.16
C ALA A 143 -14.43 -9.34 2.76
N ASN A 144 -13.89 -9.35 1.54
CA ASN A 144 -13.03 -10.42 1.02
C ASN A 144 -11.56 -10.29 1.48
N ILE A 145 -11.19 -9.20 2.15
CA ILE A 145 -9.87 -9.06 2.77
C ILE A 145 -9.71 -10.05 3.92
N ALA A 146 -10.77 -10.27 4.72
CA ALA A 146 -10.71 -11.17 5.86
C ALA A 146 -10.26 -12.60 5.45
N PRO A 147 -9.43 -13.25 6.29
CA PRO A 147 -9.07 -12.90 7.68
C PRO A 147 -7.88 -11.93 7.81
N ARG A 148 -7.39 -11.32 6.74
CA ARG A 148 -6.29 -10.35 6.79
C ARG A 148 -6.73 -9.08 7.53
N PRO A 149 -5.88 -8.50 8.42
CA PRO A 149 -6.17 -7.26 9.11
C PRO A 149 -6.29 -6.08 8.13
N LEU A 150 -7.27 -5.23 8.41
CA LEU A 150 -7.55 -3.98 7.71
C LEU A 150 -7.42 -2.80 8.67
N LEU A 151 -6.59 -1.83 8.34
CA LEU A 151 -6.53 -0.52 8.98
C LEU A 151 -7.14 0.54 8.05
N LEU A 152 -8.08 1.30 8.57
CA LEU A 152 -8.62 2.49 7.94
C LEU A 152 -8.19 3.71 8.76
N VAL A 153 -7.63 4.73 8.09
CA VAL A 153 -7.26 6.00 8.73
C VAL A 153 -7.89 7.13 7.93
N HIS A 154 -8.56 8.08 8.60
CA HIS A 154 -9.17 9.24 7.95
C HIS A 154 -9.05 10.49 8.81
N GLY A 155 -8.88 11.65 8.16
CA GLY A 155 -8.88 12.93 8.85
C GLY A 155 -10.30 13.48 9.03
N THR A 156 -10.65 13.97 10.23
CA THR A 156 -12.01 14.47 10.49
C THR A 156 -12.32 15.79 9.78
N ALA A 157 -11.29 16.53 9.31
CA ALA A 157 -11.42 17.75 8.55
C ALA A 157 -11.18 17.57 7.03
N ASP A 158 -11.27 16.32 6.53
CA ASP A 158 -11.15 16.04 5.10
C ASP A 158 -12.35 16.62 4.32
N GLN A 159 -12.07 17.63 3.50
CA GLN A 159 -13.06 18.29 2.65
C GLN A 159 -13.11 17.73 1.21
N ARG A 160 -12.21 16.81 0.87
CA ARG A 160 -12.16 16.18 -0.46
C ARG A 160 -12.94 14.86 -0.48
N LEU A 161 -12.77 14.04 0.54
CA LEU A 161 -13.51 12.82 0.79
C LEU A 161 -14.01 12.83 2.23
N ASP A 162 -15.32 12.77 2.41
CA ASP A 162 -15.93 12.75 3.73
C ASP A 162 -15.40 11.55 4.54
N PRO A 163 -15.02 11.72 5.81
CA PRO A 163 -14.61 10.63 6.71
C PRO A 163 -15.61 9.47 6.77
N TYR A 164 -16.88 9.76 6.50
CA TYR A 164 -17.93 8.75 6.35
C TYR A 164 -17.60 7.68 5.32
N CYS A 165 -16.77 7.98 4.31
CA CYS A 165 -16.28 6.98 3.36
C CYS A 165 -15.55 5.83 4.07
N SER A 166 -14.64 6.14 5.02
CA SER A 166 -13.94 5.13 5.79
C SER A 166 -14.85 4.42 6.79
N GLU A 167 -15.80 5.12 7.40
CA GLU A 167 -16.83 4.50 8.26
C GLU A 167 -17.69 3.51 7.48
N GLN A 168 -18.09 3.85 6.25
CA GLN A 168 -18.81 2.94 5.37
C GLN A 168 -17.98 1.70 5.02
N ILE A 169 -16.71 1.88 4.62
CA ILE A 169 -15.81 0.77 4.32
C ILE A 169 -15.65 -0.10 5.56
N TYR A 170 -15.47 0.51 6.73
CA TYR A 170 -15.41 -0.20 8.00
C TYR A 170 -16.67 -1.03 8.26
N SER A 171 -17.87 -0.47 7.99
CA SER A 171 -19.14 -1.19 8.20
C SER A 171 -19.25 -2.44 7.30
N TRP A 172 -18.72 -2.39 6.08
CA TRP A 172 -18.73 -3.52 5.12
C TRP A 172 -17.66 -4.56 5.40
N ALA A 173 -16.55 -4.17 6.03
CA ALA A 173 -15.43 -5.05 6.31
C ALA A 173 -15.77 -6.08 7.39
N LYS A 174 -15.18 -7.28 7.28
CA LYS A 174 -15.16 -8.29 8.35
C LYS A 174 -13.93 -8.10 9.24
N LYS A 175 -13.99 -8.65 10.45
CA LYS A 175 -12.84 -8.67 11.39
C LYS A 175 -11.70 -9.56 10.83
N PRO A 176 -10.42 -9.23 11.17
CA PRO A 176 -9.97 -8.13 12.03
C PRO A 176 -9.91 -6.79 11.27
N LYS A 177 -10.43 -5.74 11.87
CA LYS A 177 -10.48 -4.39 11.27
C LYS A 177 -10.35 -3.31 12.32
N GLU A 178 -9.69 -2.22 11.95
CA GLU A 178 -9.46 -1.05 12.79
C GLU A 178 -9.84 0.22 12.02
N LEU A 179 -10.41 1.22 12.70
CA LEU A 179 -10.69 2.55 12.14
C LEU A 179 -10.10 3.59 13.09
N VAL A 180 -9.29 4.48 12.54
CA VAL A 180 -8.67 5.59 13.24
C VAL A 180 -9.08 6.88 12.56
N LEU A 181 -9.81 7.74 13.27
CA LEU A 181 -10.13 9.09 12.84
C LEU A 181 -9.16 10.06 13.51
N ILE A 182 -8.42 10.84 12.70
CA ILE A 182 -7.45 11.81 13.19
C ILE A 182 -8.13 13.17 13.22
N GLU A 183 -8.32 13.70 14.45
CA GLU A 183 -9.01 14.98 14.66
C GLU A 183 -8.27 16.12 13.99
N GLY A 184 -8.99 16.94 13.22
CA GLY A 184 -8.45 18.11 12.51
C GLY A 184 -7.58 17.80 11.30
N ALA A 185 -7.22 16.54 11.04
CA ALA A 185 -6.44 16.19 9.84
C ALA A 185 -7.29 16.33 8.57
N THR A 186 -6.67 16.83 7.50
CA THR A 186 -7.29 16.96 6.17
C THR A 186 -7.04 15.72 5.31
N HIS A 187 -7.37 15.80 4.02
CA HIS A 187 -7.19 14.70 3.07
C HIS A 187 -5.76 14.16 2.99
N GLY A 188 -4.78 15.05 3.12
CA GLY A 188 -3.35 14.68 3.04
C GLY A 188 -2.82 13.95 4.27
N LEU A 189 -3.52 14.01 5.40
CA LEU A 189 -3.12 13.44 6.71
C LEU A 189 -1.75 13.92 7.19
N SER A 190 -1.30 15.08 6.70
CA SER A 190 0.04 15.63 6.94
C SER A 190 0.14 16.55 8.15
N GLU A 191 -0.98 16.90 8.77
CA GLU A 191 -1.07 17.84 9.88
C GLU A 191 -0.58 17.24 11.20
N HIS A 192 -0.70 15.92 11.34
CA HIS A 192 -0.34 15.16 12.55
C HIS A 192 0.65 14.04 12.27
N PRO A 193 1.86 14.35 11.70
CA PRO A 193 2.83 13.32 11.35
C PRO A 193 3.34 12.58 12.59
N GLU A 194 3.42 13.26 13.75
CA GLU A 194 3.82 12.69 15.04
C GLU A 194 2.87 11.58 15.53
N PHE A 195 1.63 11.56 15.04
CA PHE A 195 0.67 10.51 15.34
C PHE A 195 0.62 9.44 14.23
N LEU A 196 0.49 9.88 12.97
CA LEU A 196 0.28 8.99 11.82
C LEU A 196 1.48 8.09 11.53
N LEU A 197 2.71 8.67 11.52
CA LEU A 197 3.90 7.89 11.12
C LEU A 197 4.22 6.76 12.12
N PRO A 198 4.22 6.99 13.45
CA PRO A 198 4.40 5.91 14.42
C PRO A 198 3.27 4.88 14.40
N LEU A 199 2.01 5.31 14.16
CA LEU A 199 0.88 4.41 13.99
C LEU A 199 1.12 3.43 12.84
N LEU A 200 1.45 3.96 11.65
CA LEU A 200 1.69 3.14 10.46
C LEU A 200 2.90 2.22 10.63
N ARG A 201 4.06 2.76 11.10
CA ARG A 201 5.27 1.95 11.34
C ARG A 201 4.95 0.77 12.25
N ARG A 202 4.38 1.04 13.44
CA ARG A 202 4.04 0.01 14.42
C ARG A 202 3.09 -1.03 13.85
N TRP A 203 1.98 -0.58 13.24
CA TRP A 203 0.95 -1.46 12.70
C TRP A 203 1.51 -2.35 11.58
N LEU A 204 2.24 -1.77 10.62
CA LEU A 204 2.85 -2.50 9.52
C LEU A 204 3.88 -3.52 10.00
N THR A 205 4.79 -3.13 10.89
CA THR A 205 5.79 -4.02 11.46
C THR A 205 5.13 -5.18 12.21
N GLU A 206 4.08 -4.90 13.00
CA GLU A 206 3.34 -5.94 13.73
C GLU A 206 2.67 -6.95 12.79
N LYS A 207 1.97 -6.46 11.74
CA LYS A 207 1.20 -7.33 10.82
C LYS A 207 2.07 -8.08 9.81
N LEU A 208 3.29 -7.59 9.56
CA LEU A 208 4.27 -8.28 8.71
C LEU A 208 5.03 -9.39 9.45
N ARG A 209 5.04 -9.44 10.78
CA ARG A 209 5.66 -10.53 11.52
C ARG A 209 5.01 -11.86 11.16
N PRO A 210 5.79 -12.94 10.98
CA PRO A 210 5.22 -14.28 10.88
C PRO A 210 4.32 -14.56 12.09
N PRO A 211 3.24 -15.35 11.93
CA PRO A 211 2.54 -15.88 13.10
C PRO A 211 3.56 -16.62 13.98
N ALA A 212 3.47 -16.39 15.29
CA ALA A 212 4.27 -17.19 16.21
C ALA A 212 3.97 -18.67 15.96
N ASP A 213 5.02 -19.47 15.82
CA ASP A 213 4.87 -20.93 15.67
C ASP A 213 3.98 -21.45 16.81
N GLN A 214 2.80 -21.99 16.42
CA GLN A 214 1.88 -22.65 17.34
C GLN A 214 2.29 -24.08 17.54
#